data_a89956cbba4573c894cb88e0d99d8abf
#
_entry.id   a89956cbba4573c894cb88e0d99d8abf
#
_cell.length_a   1.000
_cell.length_b   1.000
_cell.length_c   1.000
_cell.angle_alpha   90.00
_cell.angle_beta   90.00
_cell.angle_gamma   90.00
#
_symmetry.space_group_name_H-M   'P 1'
#
loop_
_entity.id
_entity.type
_entity.pdbx_description
1 polymer ?
#
loop_
_entity_poly.entity_id
_entity_poly.type
_entity_poly.pdbx_seq_one_letter_code
_entity_poly.pdbx_strand_id
1 'polypeptide(L)'
;YMPKATHYAVAQPTIRPLGDTYASLESILVWAGAAVRNGKDSTVAYDAIKATAATQGYADFSMLTHNSCGAVNAPDSSFVYKAVSSSATTKGGEWEVVFYQKTAIRDGSLASNPWLQELPDPISKVTWDNYITMNPVQMEKMGYATTFDQEHGLNLATVTVNGQKVTLPVYPQPGQAFNTFGIALGYGRGANGELIGRGAFQTKEYGGYELAENGKRKAIGVNVFPCLGDSKGLPSYSASATITKIEGEYLIAATQIHHTVMGRDSIVRETTLSTFMKGDREAFNPIHKLQRLNEHGHHEEAPLEEFDLWNAHPIEKVGHRWGMTIDLSSC
;
A
#
# COMPACT_ATOMS: atom_id res chain seq x y z
N TYR A 1 -26.65 -12.21 6.97
CA TYR A 1 -25.44 -12.71 7.67
C TYR A 1 -25.67 -12.79 9.17
N MET A 2 -24.87 -13.58 9.85
CA MET A 2 -24.98 -13.78 11.30
C MET A 2 -23.75 -13.18 12.00
N PRO A 3 -23.85 -11.96 12.54
CA PRO A 3 -22.73 -11.33 13.26
C PRO A 3 -22.42 -12.03 14.59
N LYS A 4 -23.39 -12.72 15.12
CA LYS A 4 -23.32 -13.62 16.30
C LYS A 4 -24.22 -14.82 16.05
N ALA A 5 -23.96 -15.93 16.71
CA ALA A 5 -24.81 -17.13 16.61
C ALA A 5 -26.29 -16.86 16.97
N THR A 6 -26.55 -15.84 17.77
CA THR A 6 -27.90 -15.45 18.28
C THR A 6 -28.53 -14.29 17.50
N HIS A 7 -27.89 -13.78 16.45
CA HIS A 7 -28.41 -12.61 15.72
C HIS A 7 -28.28 -12.80 14.21
N TYR A 8 -29.35 -12.53 13.50
CA TYR A 8 -29.39 -12.45 12.05
C TYR A 8 -29.51 -11.00 11.61
N ALA A 9 -28.69 -10.58 10.67
CA ALA A 9 -28.64 -9.22 10.18
C ALA A 9 -28.73 -9.18 8.67
N VAL A 10 -29.27 -8.10 8.14
CA VAL A 10 -29.34 -7.80 6.71
C VAL A 10 -28.50 -6.57 6.38
N ALA A 11 -27.71 -6.66 5.32
CA ALA A 11 -27.03 -5.50 4.77
C ALA A 11 -27.97 -4.84 3.76
N GLN A 12 -28.19 -3.55 3.92
CA GLN A 12 -29.03 -2.78 3.02
C GLN A 12 -28.17 -1.95 2.06
N PRO A 13 -28.58 -1.81 0.80
CA PRO A 13 -27.89 -0.94 -0.15
C PRO A 13 -28.06 0.52 0.27
N THR A 14 -27.03 1.31 0.18
CA THR A 14 -27.04 2.76 0.46
C THR A 14 -27.49 3.58 -0.73
N ILE A 15 -27.23 3.11 -1.94
CA ILE A 15 -27.61 3.74 -3.21
C ILE A 15 -28.09 2.70 -4.21
N ARG A 16 -28.77 3.13 -5.26
CA ARG A 16 -29.06 2.27 -6.42
C ARG A 16 -27.77 1.96 -7.18
N PRO A 17 -27.66 0.77 -7.81
CA PRO A 17 -26.51 0.44 -8.66
C PRO A 17 -26.27 1.50 -9.75
N LEU A 18 -25.02 1.88 -9.96
CA LEU A 18 -24.58 2.84 -10.97
C LEU A 18 -24.34 2.12 -12.30
N GLY A 19 -25.33 1.80 -13.04
CA GLY A 19 -25.19 1.12 -14.30
C GLY A 19 -25.93 -0.21 -14.36
N ASP A 20 -25.72 -0.97 -15.42
CA ASP A 20 -26.36 -2.27 -15.61
C ASP A 20 -25.53 -3.39 -14.96
N THR A 21 -25.53 -3.41 -13.64
CA THR A 21 -24.81 -4.38 -12.82
C THR A 21 -25.77 -5.33 -12.12
N TYR A 22 -25.27 -6.53 -11.79
CA TYR A 22 -26.02 -7.56 -11.13
C TYR A 22 -25.39 -7.89 -9.77
N ALA A 23 -26.23 -8.15 -8.78
CA ALA A 23 -25.75 -8.71 -7.52
C ALA A 23 -25.16 -10.12 -7.77
N SER A 24 -24.10 -10.47 -7.06
CA SER A 24 -23.50 -11.81 -7.19
C SER A 24 -24.50 -12.93 -6.90
N LEU A 25 -25.35 -12.76 -5.89
CA LEU A 25 -26.42 -13.70 -5.56
C LEU A 25 -27.40 -13.87 -6.72
N GLU A 26 -27.82 -12.77 -7.34
CA GLU A 26 -28.70 -12.81 -8.51
C GLU A 26 -28.05 -13.56 -9.67
N SER A 27 -26.80 -13.26 -9.98
CA SER A 27 -26.06 -13.94 -11.05
C SER A 27 -25.98 -15.47 -10.81
N ILE A 28 -25.67 -15.88 -9.58
CA ILE A 28 -25.59 -17.29 -9.22
C ILE A 28 -26.95 -17.99 -9.34
N LEU A 29 -28.02 -17.36 -8.88
CA LEU A 29 -29.37 -17.94 -8.97
C LEU A 29 -29.85 -18.07 -10.42
N VAL A 30 -29.54 -17.09 -11.26
CA VAL A 30 -29.87 -17.16 -12.70
C VAL A 30 -29.06 -18.24 -13.40
N TRP A 31 -27.76 -18.34 -13.14
CA TRP A 31 -26.90 -19.36 -13.74
C TRP A 31 -27.25 -20.78 -13.26
N ALA A 32 -27.72 -20.92 -12.03
CA ALA A 32 -28.24 -22.18 -11.49
C ALA A 32 -29.63 -22.55 -12.04
N GLY A 33 -30.26 -21.72 -12.86
CA GLY A 33 -31.62 -21.92 -13.34
C GLY A 33 -32.69 -21.80 -12.26
N ALA A 34 -32.34 -21.26 -11.09
CA ALA A 34 -33.28 -21.12 -9.96
C ALA A 34 -34.13 -19.85 -10.05
N ALA A 35 -33.77 -18.91 -10.89
CA ALA A 35 -34.51 -17.66 -11.08
C ALA A 35 -34.32 -17.10 -12.50
N VAL A 36 -35.25 -16.24 -12.92
CA VAL A 36 -35.18 -15.48 -14.17
C VAL A 36 -35.15 -14.00 -13.84
N ARG A 37 -34.20 -13.30 -14.40
CA ARG A 37 -34.06 -11.85 -14.23
C ARG A 37 -35.03 -11.08 -15.09
N ASN A 38 -35.75 -10.13 -14.51
CA ASN A 38 -36.68 -9.22 -15.21
C ASN A 38 -36.10 -7.79 -15.31
N GLY A 39 -35.13 -7.60 -16.18
CA GLY A 39 -34.55 -6.27 -16.42
C GLY A 39 -33.84 -5.65 -15.23
N LYS A 40 -33.80 -4.31 -15.20
CA LYS A 40 -33.07 -3.52 -14.16
C LYS A 40 -33.76 -3.50 -12.80
N ASP A 41 -35.04 -3.73 -12.76
CA ASP A 41 -35.86 -3.74 -11.53
C ASP A 41 -36.04 -5.16 -10.96
N SER A 42 -35.09 -6.03 -11.27
CA SER A 42 -35.12 -7.42 -10.80
C SER A 42 -35.07 -7.49 -9.28
N THR A 43 -35.97 -8.28 -8.70
CA THR A 43 -36.08 -8.54 -7.25
C THR A 43 -35.46 -9.87 -6.84
N VAL A 44 -34.82 -10.60 -7.76
CA VAL A 44 -34.32 -11.97 -7.52
C VAL A 44 -33.46 -12.09 -6.27
N ALA A 45 -32.48 -11.21 -6.10
CA ALA A 45 -31.62 -11.22 -4.92
C ALA A 45 -32.40 -10.86 -3.64
N TYR A 46 -33.29 -9.87 -3.71
CA TYR A 46 -34.14 -9.46 -2.61
C TYR A 46 -35.06 -10.60 -2.14
N ASP A 47 -35.74 -11.26 -3.08
CA ASP A 47 -36.67 -12.35 -2.79
C ASP A 47 -35.97 -13.56 -2.17
N ALA A 48 -34.75 -13.87 -2.65
CA ALA A 48 -33.93 -14.93 -2.06
C ALA A 48 -33.50 -14.60 -0.61
N ILE A 49 -33.11 -13.36 -0.33
CA ILE A 49 -32.75 -12.90 1.01
C ILE A 49 -33.97 -12.93 1.93
N LYS A 50 -35.13 -12.47 1.43
CA LYS A 50 -36.39 -12.52 2.17
C LYS A 50 -36.80 -13.95 2.50
N ALA A 51 -36.71 -14.88 1.55
CA ALA A 51 -36.98 -16.29 1.76
C ALA A 51 -36.01 -16.87 2.81
N THR A 52 -34.72 -16.55 2.74
CA THR A 52 -33.74 -16.99 3.73
C THR A 52 -34.06 -16.42 5.13
N ALA A 53 -34.44 -15.15 5.23
CA ALA A 53 -34.85 -14.57 6.52
C ALA A 53 -36.07 -15.28 7.13
N ALA A 54 -37.03 -15.66 6.32
CA ALA A 54 -38.18 -16.43 6.77
C ALA A 54 -37.80 -17.79 7.38
N THR A 55 -36.78 -18.49 6.81
CA THR A 55 -36.25 -19.73 7.39
C THR A 55 -35.55 -19.51 8.73
N GLN A 56 -35.10 -18.29 9.01
CA GLN A 56 -34.51 -17.91 10.29
C GLN A 56 -35.53 -17.37 11.31
N GLY A 57 -36.83 -17.53 11.00
CA GLY A 57 -37.93 -17.12 11.87
C GLY A 57 -38.45 -15.70 11.67
N TYR A 58 -37.94 -14.96 10.65
CA TYR A 58 -38.39 -13.60 10.33
C TYR A 58 -39.43 -13.62 9.20
N ALA A 59 -40.68 -13.89 9.54
CA ALA A 59 -41.80 -13.81 8.61
C ALA A 59 -42.06 -12.36 8.16
N ASP A 60 -41.90 -11.39 9.06
CA ASP A 60 -41.95 -9.96 8.75
C ASP A 60 -40.57 -9.44 8.39
N PHE A 61 -40.24 -9.48 7.10
CA PHE A 61 -38.98 -8.98 6.56
C PHE A 61 -38.86 -7.45 6.65
N SER A 62 -39.99 -6.72 6.66
CA SER A 62 -39.99 -5.27 6.79
C SER A 62 -39.49 -4.83 8.15
N MET A 63 -39.89 -5.52 9.21
CA MET A 63 -39.39 -5.25 10.56
C MET A 63 -37.89 -5.56 10.68
N LEU A 64 -37.42 -6.65 10.07
CA LEU A 64 -36.01 -7.01 10.06
C LEU A 64 -35.17 -5.94 9.34
N THR A 65 -35.65 -5.45 8.19
CA THR A 65 -34.95 -4.38 7.46
C THR A 65 -34.96 -3.05 8.22
N HIS A 66 -36.06 -2.71 8.89
CA HIS A 66 -36.14 -1.51 9.72
C HIS A 66 -35.13 -1.53 10.86
N ASN A 67 -35.02 -2.67 11.56
CA ASN A 67 -34.11 -2.81 12.70
C ASN A 67 -32.68 -3.21 12.29
N SER A 68 -32.45 -3.55 11.03
CA SER A 68 -31.18 -4.05 10.45
C SER A 68 -30.69 -5.39 11.02
N CYS A 69 -31.11 -5.78 12.20
CA CYS A 69 -30.83 -7.10 12.80
C CYS A 69 -31.92 -7.53 13.77
N GLY A 70 -31.97 -8.83 14.07
CA GLY A 70 -32.87 -9.38 15.03
C GLY A 70 -32.30 -10.63 15.68
N ALA A 71 -32.87 -11.01 16.84
CA ALA A 71 -32.44 -12.21 17.56
C ALA A 71 -32.96 -13.48 16.88
N VAL A 72 -32.12 -14.49 16.81
CA VAL A 72 -32.48 -15.86 16.39
C VAL A 72 -32.10 -16.86 17.47
N ASN A 73 -32.77 -18.01 17.50
CA ASN A 73 -32.32 -19.09 18.37
C ASN A 73 -30.96 -19.58 17.89
N ALA A 74 -29.98 -19.61 18.80
CA ALA A 74 -28.69 -20.18 18.47
C ALA A 74 -28.88 -21.65 18.09
N PRO A 75 -28.27 -22.12 17.00
CA PRO A 75 -28.32 -23.55 16.70
C PRO A 75 -27.67 -24.32 17.85
N ASP A 76 -28.30 -25.41 18.25
CA ASP A 76 -27.72 -26.36 19.20
C ASP A 76 -26.53 -27.06 18.54
N SER A 77 -25.40 -26.42 18.55
CA SER A 77 -24.18 -26.95 17.93
C SER A 77 -23.09 -27.12 18.98
N SER A 78 -22.87 -28.37 19.34
CA SER A 78 -21.57 -28.74 19.92
C SER A 78 -20.50 -28.68 18.82
N PHE A 79 -19.75 -27.59 18.77
CA PHE A 79 -18.58 -27.51 17.89
C PHE A 79 -17.49 -28.45 18.42
N VAL A 80 -17.24 -29.51 17.71
CA VAL A 80 -16.05 -30.32 17.93
C VAL A 80 -14.91 -29.68 17.15
N TYR A 81 -14.04 -29.00 17.84
CA TYR A 81 -12.80 -28.48 17.23
C TYR A 81 -11.92 -29.68 16.85
N LYS A 82 -11.76 -29.91 15.54
CA LYS A 82 -10.72 -30.80 15.05
C LYS A 82 -9.47 -29.95 14.88
N ALA A 83 -8.38 -30.34 15.54
CA ALA A 83 -7.08 -29.74 15.27
C ALA A 83 -6.76 -29.90 13.78
N VAL A 84 -6.65 -28.79 13.08
CA VAL A 84 -6.14 -28.78 11.72
C VAL A 84 -4.64 -28.81 11.86
N SER A 85 -4.01 -29.94 11.54
CA SER A 85 -2.56 -29.98 11.36
C SER A 85 -2.23 -29.13 10.11
N SER A 86 -1.69 -27.95 10.29
CA SER A 86 -1.14 -27.18 9.18
C SER A 86 0.09 -27.93 8.67
N SER A 87 -0.05 -28.61 7.56
CA SER A 87 1.09 -29.21 6.83
C SER A 87 1.67 -28.22 5.80
N ALA A 88 1.58 -26.93 6.05
CA ALA A 88 2.26 -25.95 5.23
C ALA A 88 3.76 -25.95 5.58
N THR A 89 4.44 -27.02 5.27
CA THR A 89 5.90 -27.01 5.16
C THR A 89 6.23 -26.42 3.80
N THR A 90 6.46 -25.12 3.74
CA THR A 90 7.27 -24.55 2.67
C THR A 90 8.60 -25.31 2.70
N LYS A 91 8.94 -25.99 1.63
CA LYS A 91 10.29 -26.57 1.49
C LYS A 91 11.23 -25.38 1.56
N GLY A 92 12.09 -25.33 2.59
CA GLY A 92 13.02 -24.24 2.80
C GLY A 92 13.85 -24.01 1.54
N GLY A 93 13.76 -22.80 0.99
CA GLY A 93 14.63 -22.26 -0.04
C GLY A 93 15.54 -21.21 0.58
N GLU A 94 16.44 -20.66 -0.19
CA GLU A 94 17.26 -19.52 0.24
C GLU A 94 16.40 -18.29 0.54
N TRP A 95 15.29 -18.15 -0.19
CA TRP A 95 14.33 -17.04 -0.07
C TRP A 95 12.91 -17.58 0.07
N GLU A 96 12.13 -16.86 0.88
CA GLU A 96 10.70 -17.05 1.01
C GLU A 96 9.96 -15.83 0.45
N VAL A 97 8.98 -16.06 -0.42
CA VAL A 97 8.04 -15.04 -0.88
C VAL A 97 6.72 -15.19 -0.15
N VAL A 98 6.15 -14.04 0.26
CA VAL A 98 4.80 -13.93 0.83
C VAL A 98 3.95 -13.06 -0.10
N PHE A 99 2.86 -13.62 -0.61
CA PHE A 99 1.87 -12.87 -1.37
C PHE A 99 0.80 -12.34 -0.42
N TYR A 100 0.50 -11.05 -0.52
CA TYR A 100 -0.41 -10.39 0.41
C TYR A 100 -1.38 -9.45 -0.31
N GLN A 101 -2.45 -9.08 0.38
CA GLN A 101 -3.42 -8.11 -0.10
C GLN A 101 -3.15 -6.75 0.52
N LYS A 102 -3.13 -5.70 -0.30
CA LYS A 102 -3.09 -4.33 0.21
C LYS A 102 -4.47 -3.87 0.68
N THR A 103 -4.49 -2.92 1.59
CA THR A 103 -5.73 -2.34 2.15
C THR A 103 -6.60 -1.72 1.07
N ALA A 104 -6.00 -1.06 0.07
CA ALA A 104 -6.72 -0.33 -0.96
C ALA A 104 -7.52 -1.24 -1.90
N ILE A 105 -6.84 -2.07 -2.68
CA ILE A 105 -7.49 -2.85 -3.76
C ILE A 105 -7.67 -4.34 -3.43
N ARG A 106 -7.20 -4.77 -2.24
CA ARG A 106 -7.24 -6.15 -1.77
C ARG A 106 -6.59 -7.12 -2.77
N ASP A 107 -7.29 -8.16 -3.16
CA ASP A 107 -6.88 -9.12 -4.19
C ASP A 107 -7.14 -8.63 -5.62
N GLY A 108 -7.47 -7.37 -5.79
CA GLY A 108 -7.87 -6.76 -7.05
C GLY A 108 -9.38 -6.69 -7.26
N SER A 109 -10.19 -7.17 -6.33
CA SER A 109 -11.65 -7.03 -6.39
C SER A 109 -12.11 -5.56 -6.43
N LEU A 110 -11.32 -4.65 -5.87
CA LEU A 110 -11.56 -3.21 -5.86
C LEU A 110 -10.70 -2.44 -6.88
N ALA A 111 -9.97 -3.13 -7.75
CA ALA A 111 -9.03 -2.50 -8.67
C ALA A 111 -9.69 -1.59 -9.72
N SER A 112 -10.99 -1.73 -9.98
CA SER A 112 -11.73 -0.84 -10.88
C SER A 112 -12.04 0.55 -10.28
N ASN A 113 -11.74 0.76 -9.00
CA ASN A 113 -11.91 2.06 -8.37
C ASN A 113 -10.58 2.85 -8.44
N PRO A 114 -10.49 3.92 -9.26
CA PRO A 114 -9.25 4.68 -9.43
C PRO A 114 -8.81 5.39 -8.16
N TRP A 115 -9.72 5.85 -7.31
CA TRP A 115 -9.36 6.48 -6.03
C TRP A 115 -8.68 5.53 -5.08
N LEU A 116 -9.07 4.24 -5.07
CA LEU A 116 -8.38 3.23 -4.28
C LEU A 116 -7.01 2.87 -4.88
N GLN A 117 -6.83 2.99 -6.17
CA GLN A 117 -5.51 2.88 -6.82
C GLN A 117 -4.57 4.03 -6.41
N GLU A 118 -5.11 5.23 -6.22
CA GLU A 118 -4.38 6.42 -5.78
C GLU A 118 -4.14 6.45 -4.27
N LEU A 119 -4.87 5.65 -3.49
CA LEU A 119 -4.73 5.62 -2.04
C LEU A 119 -3.33 5.10 -1.66
N PRO A 120 -2.51 5.90 -0.97
CA PRO A 120 -1.20 5.47 -0.53
C PRO A 120 -1.30 4.28 0.42
N ASP A 121 -0.46 3.29 0.21
CA ASP A 121 -0.34 2.16 1.13
C ASP A 121 0.00 2.68 2.54
N PRO A 122 -0.66 2.20 3.61
CA PRO A 122 -0.45 2.73 4.95
C PRO A 122 0.97 2.54 5.48
N ILE A 123 1.71 1.56 4.96
CA ILE A 123 3.09 1.27 5.39
C ILE A 123 4.10 1.91 4.44
N SER A 124 4.09 1.53 3.16
CA SER A 124 5.07 1.96 2.17
C SER A 124 4.79 3.34 1.56
N LYS A 125 3.57 3.85 1.67
CA LYS A 125 3.11 5.10 1.04
C LYS A 125 3.11 5.08 -0.49
N VAL A 126 3.28 3.92 -1.11
CA VAL A 126 3.26 3.72 -2.56
C VAL A 126 1.84 3.65 -3.08
N THR A 127 1.61 4.25 -4.24
CA THR A 127 0.35 4.23 -4.99
C THR A 127 0.53 3.46 -6.29
N TRP A 128 -0.55 3.05 -6.92
CA TRP A 128 -0.65 2.47 -8.27
C TRP A 128 0.03 1.13 -8.49
N ASP A 129 1.19 0.88 -7.88
CA ASP A 129 2.08 -0.24 -8.16
C ASP A 129 2.09 -1.32 -7.08
N ASN A 130 2.48 -2.52 -7.50
CA ASN A 130 3.07 -3.50 -6.60
C ASN A 130 4.59 -3.58 -6.81
N TYR A 131 5.27 -4.08 -5.80
CA TYR A 131 6.72 -4.09 -5.69
C TYR A 131 7.14 -5.26 -4.78
N ILE A 132 8.43 -5.54 -4.77
CA ILE A 132 9.06 -6.52 -3.87
C ILE A 132 9.45 -5.78 -2.59
N THR A 133 8.85 -6.09 -1.43
CA THR A 133 9.32 -5.55 -0.15
C THR A 133 10.52 -6.35 0.35
N MET A 134 11.57 -5.69 0.79
CA MET A 134 12.77 -6.34 1.30
C MET A 134 13.38 -5.56 2.46
N ASN A 135 14.07 -6.26 3.35
CA ASN A 135 14.80 -5.62 4.45
C ASN A 135 15.91 -4.69 3.91
N PRO A 136 15.97 -3.40 4.32
CA PRO A 136 16.94 -2.43 3.80
C PRO A 136 18.41 -2.87 3.96
N VAL A 137 18.77 -3.46 5.10
CA VAL A 137 20.14 -3.95 5.34
C VAL A 137 20.51 -5.07 4.38
N GLN A 138 19.54 -5.91 4.01
CA GLN A 138 19.74 -6.96 3.02
C GLN A 138 19.81 -6.39 1.61
N MET A 139 19.01 -5.38 1.30
CA MET A 139 19.08 -4.64 0.03
C MET A 139 20.48 -4.07 -0.21
N GLU A 140 21.05 -3.39 0.79
CA GLU A 140 22.42 -2.85 0.71
C GLU A 140 23.46 -3.93 0.44
N LYS A 141 23.39 -5.06 1.16
CA LYS A 141 24.30 -6.20 0.94
C LYS A 141 24.20 -6.80 -0.46
N MET A 142 23.04 -6.70 -1.10
CA MET A 142 22.79 -7.17 -2.46
C MET A 142 23.00 -6.08 -3.52
N GLY A 143 23.40 -4.88 -3.11
CA GLY A 143 23.67 -3.76 -4.00
C GLY A 143 22.41 -3.08 -4.56
N TYR A 144 21.26 -3.19 -3.88
CA TYR A 144 20.05 -2.44 -4.20
C TYR A 144 20.08 -1.06 -3.52
N ALA A 145 19.51 -0.05 -4.17
CA ALA A 145 19.29 1.25 -3.57
C ALA A 145 18.21 1.15 -2.48
N THR A 146 18.47 1.78 -1.34
CA THR A 146 17.52 1.84 -0.20
C THR A 146 16.81 3.20 -0.10
N THR A 147 17.21 4.15 -0.94
CA THR A 147 16.59 5.47 -1.06
C THR A 147 16.16 5.70 -2.50
N PHE A 148 15.11 6.44 -2.68
CA PHE A 148 14.60 6.85 -3.99
C PHE A 148 13.93 8.22 -3.87
N ASP A 149 13.84 8.93 -4.97
CA ASP A 149 13.23 10.26 -5.05
C ASP A 149 12.53 10.46 -6.40
N GLN A 150 12.33 11.70 -6.83
CA GLN A 150 11.69 12.01 -8.11
C GLN A 150 12.60 11.79 -9.32
N GLU A 151 13.92 11.75 -9.12
CA GLU A 151 14.93 11.62 -10.18
C GLU A 151 15.52 10.19 -10.21
N HIS A 152 15.58 9.53 -9.05
CA HIS A 152 16.19 8.22 -8.88
C HIS A 152 15.13 7.19 -8.51
N GLY A 153 15.01 6.17 -9.34
CA GLY A 153 14.09 5.06 -9.15
C GLY A 153 14.64 3.97 -8.26
N LEU A 154 13.80 2.98 -8.02
CA LEU A 154 14.17 1.73 -7.35
C LEU A 154 14.73 0.74 -8.37
N ASN A 155 15.77 0.00 -7.98
CA ASN A 155 16.31 -1.06 -8.80
C ASN A 155 15.29 -2.16 -9.06
N LEU A 156 15.38 -2.79 -10.22
CA LEU A 156 14.53 -3.88 -10.63
C LEU A 156 15.11 -5.24 -10.25
N ALA A 157 14.24 -6.19 -9.96
CA ALA A 157 14.60 -7.59 -9.78
C ALA A 157 13.60 -8.52 -10.46
N THR A 158 14.11 -9.64 -10.95
CA THR A 158 13.31 -10.76 -11.42
C THR A 158 13.18 -11.79 -10.30
N VAL A 159 11.94 -12.11 -9.94
CA VAL A 159 11.58 -13.17 -9.01
C VAL A 159 11.13 -14.39 -9.80
N THR A 160 11.66 -15.55 -9.44
CA THR A 160 11.18 -16.83 -9.97
C THR A 160 10.56 -17.63 -8.83
N VAL A 161 9.30 -17.99 -8.99
CA VAL A 161 8.51 -18.74 -8.00
C VAL A 161 7.50 -19.63 -8.72
N ASN A 162 7.41 -20.91 -8.30
CA ASN A 162 6.52 -21.90 -8.89
C ASN A 162 6.63 -21.99 -10.44
N GLY A 163 7.84 -21.81 -11.00
CA GLY A 163 8.10 -21.83 -12.44
C GLY A 163 7.70 -20.53 -13.18
N GLN A 164 7.12 -19.57 -12.52
CA GLN A 164 6.76 -18.26 -13.07
C GLN A 164 7.86 -17.24 -12.80
N LYS A 165 8.03 -16.30 -13.72
CA LYS A 165 8.99 -15.19 -13.59
C LYS A 165 8.24 -13.85 -13.66
N VAL A 166 8.52 -12.98 -12.71
CA VAL A 166 7.98 -11.62 -12.68
C VAL A 166 9.09 -10.63 -12.38
N THR A 167 9.02 -9.46 -12.99
CA THR A 167 9.98 -8.36 -12.75
C THR A 167 9.27 -7.20 -12.09
N LEU A 168 9.83 -6.74 -10.97
CA LEU A 168 9.25 -5.71 -10.12
C LEU A 168 10.36 -4.83 -9.50
N PRO A 169 10.07 -3.58 -9.14
CA PRO A 169 10.97 -2.77 -8.34
C PRO A 169 11.11 -3.33 -6.92
N VAL A 170 12.30 -3.18 -6.33
CA VAL A 170 12.59 -3.63 -4.96
C VAL A 170 12.47 -2.45 -4.01
N TYR A 171 11.55 -2.52 -3.07
CA TYR A 171 11.20 -1.48 -2.13
C TYR A 171 11.77 -1.76 -0.72
N PRO A 172 12.45 -0.79 -0.09
CA PRO A 172 12.99 -0.94 1.26
C PRO A 172 11.86 -0.96 2.29
N GLN A 173 11.73 -2.09 3.00
CA GLN A 173 10.72 -2.28 4.04
C GLN A 173 11.42 -2.48 5.40
N PRO A 174 11.55 -1.46 6.25
CA PRO A 174 12.07 -1.61 7.60
C PRO A 174 11.25 -2.62 8.40
N GLY A 175 11.93 -3.47 9.17
CA GLY A 175 11.29 -4.52 9.96
C GLY A 175 10.95 -5.80 9.20
N GLN A 176 11.15 -5.85 7.88
CA GLN A 176 11.02 -7.08 7.11
C GLN A 176 12.05 -8.13 7.58
N ALA A 177 11.63 -9.38 7.70
CA ALA A 177 12.54 -10.48 8.04
C ALA A 177 13.61 -10.68 6.95
N PHE A 178 14.80 -11.12 7.36
CA PHE A 178 15.84 -11.50 6.39
C PHE A 178 15.41 -12.72 5.57
N ASN A 179 15.88 -12.79 4.34
CA ASN A 179 15.58 -13.85 3.36
C ASN A 179 14.09 -14.02 3.06
N THR A 180 13.30 -12.96 3.35
CA THR A 180 11.86 -12.94 3.08
C THR A 180 11.53 -11.67 2.31
N PHE A 181 10.69 -11.80 1.31
CA PHE A 181 10.14 -10.65 0.60
C PHE A 181 8.64 -10.81 0.36
N GLY A 182 7.94 -9.69 0.27
CA GLY A 182 6.52 -9.65 0.04
C GLY A 182 6.17 -9.08 -1.33
N ILE A 183 5.11 -9.58 -1.96
CA ILE A 183 4.56 -9.02 -3.19
C ILE A 183 3.05 -8.93 -3.07
N ALA A 184 2.49 -7.75 -3.37
CA ALA A 184 1.06 -7.54 -3.30
C ALA A 184 0.32 -8.12 -4.49
N LEU A 185 -0.83 -8.73 -4.23
CA LEU A 185 -1.79 -9.20 -5.23
C LEU A 185 -2.65 -8.07 -5.81
N GLY A 186 -3.35 -8.35 -6.90
CA GLY A 186 -4.42 -7.51 -7.43
C GLY A 186 -4.00 -6.47 -8.45
N TYR A 187 -2.73 -6.41 -8.81
CA TYR A 187 -2.16 -5.47 -9.78
C TYR A 187 -1.96 -6.09 -11.17
N GLY A 188 -1.51 -5.27 -12.13
CA GLY A 188 -1.15 -5.70 -13.48
C GLY A 188 -2.32 -5.92 -14.43
N ARG A 189 -3.52 -5.48 -14.08
CA ARG A 189 -4.68 -5.49 -14.98
C ARG A 189 -4.48 -4.52 -16.13
N GLY A 190 -4.94 -4.87 -17.29
CA GLY A 190 -4.78 -4.08 -18.52
C GLY A 190 -3.53 -4.41 -19.32
N ALA A 191 -2.64 -5.29 -18.84
CA ALA A 191 -1.47 -5.74 -19.57
C ALA A 191 -1.81 -6.42 -20.89
N ASN A 192 -2.92 -7.15 -20.92
CA ASN A 192 -3.44 -7.81 -22.14
C ASN A 192 -4.54 -7.01 -22.84
N GLY A 193 -4.79 -5.78 -22.42
CA GLY A 193 -5.82 -4.89 -22.97
C GLY A 193 -7.16 -4.92 -22.24
N GLU A 194 -7.22 -5.54 -21.05
CA GLU A 194 -8.41 -5.48 -20.20
C GLU A 194 -8.73 -4.05 -19.82
N LEU A 195 -10.02 -3.70 -19.84
CA LEU A 195 -10.49 -2.35 -19.49
C LEU A 195 -10.82 -2.23 -17.99
N ILE A 196 -11.32 -3.31 -17.40
CA ILE A 196 -11.78 -3.32 -15.99
C ILE A 196 -10.61 -3.51 -15.04
N GLY A 197 -10.54 -2.69 -14.01
CA GLY A 197 -9.51 -2.75 -12.98
C GLY A 197 -8.12 -2.37 -13.46
N ARG A 198 -8.03 -1.81 -14.65
CA ARG A 198 -6.81 -1.24 -15.19
C ARG A 198 -6.47 0.01 -14.38
N GLY A 199 -5.26 0.05 -13.82
CA GLY A 199 -4.77 1.19 -13.08
C GLY A 199 -4.45 2.36 -13.99
N ALA A 200 -3.16 2.58 -14.24
CA ALA A 200 -2.67 3.63 -15.11
C ALA A 200 -1.74 3.04 -16.16
N PHE A 201 -1.30 3.88 -17.07
CA PHE A 201 -0.19 3.58 -17.97
C PHE A 201 1.02 4.39 -17.55
N GLN A 202 2.20 3.83 -17.70
CA GLN A 202 3.44 4.57 -17.54
C GLN A 202 3.49 5.72 -18.56
N THR A 203 3.95 6.89 -18.11
CA THR A 203 4.19 8.05 -18.96
C THR A 203 5.68 8.31 -19.10
N LYS A 204 6.06 9.02 -20.17
CA LYS A 204 7.45 9.36 -20.44
C LYS A 204 8.09 10.23 -19.35
N GLU A 205 7.27 10.99 -18.61
CA GLU A 205 7.70 11.92 -17.56
C GLU A 205 8.01 11.21 -16.23
N TYR A 206 7.38 10.05 -15.99
CA TYR A 206 7.47 9.32 -14.73
C TYR A 206 7.86 7.86 -14.95
N GLY A 207 9.04 7.61 -15.46
CA GLY A 207 9.57 6.25 -15.55
C GLY A 207 9.47 5.59 -16.92
N GLY A 208 9.11 6.36 -17.91
CA GLY A 208 9.26 5.91 -19.26
C GLY A 208 7.96 5.55 -19.96
N TYR A 209 7.89 6.08 -21.13
CA TYR A 209 6.90 5.74 -22.13
C TYR A 209 7.40 4.49 -22.87
N GLU A 210 7.34 3.36 -22.23
CA GLU A 210 7.60 2.11 -22.91
C GLU A 210 6.32 1.58 -23.54
N LEU A 211 6.36 1.41 -24.83
CA LEU A 211 5.38 0.58 -25.50
C LEU A 211 5.74 -0.87 -25.21
N ALA A 212 4.75 -1.67 -24.80
CA ALA A 212 4.91 -3.10 -24.79
C ALA A 212 5.23 -3.62 -26.21
N GLU A 213 5.77 -4.82 -26.34
CA GLU A 213 6.15 -5.42 -27.62
C GLU A 213 5.03 -5.41 -28.68
N ASN A 214 3.77 -5.35 -28.23
CA ASN A 214 2.58 -5.25 -29.09
C ASN A 214 2.23 -3.80 -29.53
N GLY A 215 3.09 -2.82 -29.26
CA GLY A 215 2.88 -1.41 -29.56
C GLY A 215 1.86 -0.69 -28.66
N LYS A 216 1.32 -1.32 -27.63
CA LYS A 216 0.41 -0.73 -26.65
C LYS A 216 1.18 -0.14 -25.46
N ARG A 217 0.54 0.80 -24.77
CA ARG A 217 1.11 1.36 -23.53
C ARG A 217 1.25 0.28 -22.46
N LYS A 218 2.38 0.27 -21.78
CA LYS A 218 2.64 -0.66 -20.68
C LYS A 218 1.77 -0.27 -19.48
N ALA A 219 0.98 -1.21 -18.99
CA ALA A 219 0.19 -1.00 -17.78
C ALA A 219 1.09 -0.96 -16.55
N ILE A 220 0.69 -0.18 -15.55
CA ILE A 220 1.34 -0.12 -14.25
C ILE A 220 0.98 -1.38 -13.43
N GLY A 221 1.96 -1.90 -12.69
CA GLY A 221 1.84 -3.08 -11.86
C GLY A 221 1.96 -4.39 -12.64
N VAL A 222 2.15 -5.48 -11.90
CA VAL A 222 2.36 -6.83 -12.44
C VAL A 222 1.39 -7.81 -11.81
N ASN A 223 0.78 -8.65 -12.64
CA ASN A 223 -0.08 -9.74 -12.16
C ASN A 223 0.77 -10.89 -11.61
N VAL A 224 0.67 -11.13 -10.32
CA VAL A 224 1.41 -12.18 -9.61
C VAL A 224 0.53 -13.36 -9.17
N PHE A 225 -0.75 -13.40 -9.55
CA PHE A 225 -1.60 -14.56 -9.29
C PHE A 225 -1.06 -15.87 -9.87
N PRO A 226 -0.48 -15.89 -11.09
CA PRO A 226 0.13 -17.12 -11.62
C PRO A 226 1.29 -17.67 -10.78
N CYS A 227 1.86 -16.84 -9.91
CA CYS A 227 2.94 -17.23 -9.01
C CYS A 227 2.46 -17.97 -7.75
N LEU A 228 1.17 -17.94 -7.45
CA LEU A 228 0.61 -18.66 -6.30
C LEU A 228 0.76 -20.17 -6.50
N GLY A 229 1.10 -20.87 -5.43
CA GLY A 229 1.07 -22.32 -5.39
C GLY A 229 -0.33 -22.87 -5.18
N ASP A 230 -0.50 -24.13 -5.44
CA ASP A 230 -1.69 -24.90 -5.08
C ASP A 230 -1.34 -25.85 -3.93
N SER A 231 -2.09 -25.75 -2.84
CA SER A 231 -2.03 -26.69 -1.73
C SER A 231 -3.38 -27.35 -1.57
N LYS A 232 -3.54 -28.53 -2.16
CA LYS A 232 -4.76 -29.36 -2.11
C LYS A 232 -6.02 -28.62 -2.62
N GLY A 233 -5.88 -27.89 -3.73
CA GLY A 233 -6.98 -27.12 -4.34
C GLY A 233 -7.21 -25.75 -3.70
N LEU A 234 -6.32 -25.30 -2.81
CA LEU A 234 -6.35 -23.97 -2.21
C LEU A 234 -5.09 -23.21 -2.58
N PRO A 235 -5.20 -21.89 -2.87
CA PRO A 235 -4.03 -21.09 -3.18
C PRO A 235 -3.08 -20.99 -1.98
N SER A 236 -1.79 -21.23 -2.23
CA SER A 236 -0.74 -21.01 -1.24
C SER A 236 -0.16 -19.62 -1.41
N TYR A 237 -0.21 -18.83 -0.35
CA TYR A 237 0.27 -17.44 -0.32
C TYR A 237 1.74 -17.32 0.11
N SER A 238 2.44 -18.40 0.32
CA SER A 238 3.88 -18.42 0.53
C SER A 238 4.54 -19.54 -0.27
N ALA A 239 5.76 -19.29 -0.72
CA ALA A 239 6.55 -20.27 -1.48
C ALA A 239 8.05 -19.96 -1.37
N SER A 240 8.89 -20.96 -1.65
CA SER A 240 10.30 -20.72 -1.91
C SER A 240 10.47 -20.03 -3.26
N ALA A 241 11.38 -19.09 -3.33
CA ALA A 241 11.63 -18.30 -4.52
C ALA A 241 13.13 -18.04 -4.72
N THR A 242 13.48 -17.57 -5.91
CA THR A 242 14.79 -16.96 -6.19
C THR A 242 14.58 -15.53 -6.64
N ILE A 243 15.54 -14.67 -6.31
CA ILE A 243 15.54 -13.27 -6.71
C ILE A 243 16.87 -12.92 -7.37
N THR A 244 16.81 -12.22 -8.49
CA THR A 244 17.98 -11.80 -9.25
C THR A 244 17.84 -10.32 -9.59
N LYS A 245 18.84 -9.52 -9.21
CA LYS A 245 18.92 -8.11 -9.61
C LYS A 245 19.11 -8.04 -11.12
N ILE A 246 18.40 -7.15 -11.77
CA ILE A 246 18.57 -6.82 -13.18
C ILE A 246 18.94 -5.35 -13.35
N GLU A 247 19.45 -4.99 -14.50
CA GLU A 247 19.73 -3.60 -14.84
C GLU A 247 18.45 -2.80 -15.02
N GLY A 248 18.52 -1.51 -14.71
CA GLY A 248 17.42 -0.55 -14.83
C GLY A 248 16.86 -0.12 -13.48
N GLU A 249 16.13 0.96 -13.56
CA GLU A 249 15.44 1.59 -12.44
C GLU A 249 13.97 1.82 -12.80
N TYR A 250 13.14 1.88 -11.78
CA TYR A 250 11.72 2.15 -11.91
C TYR A 250 11.30 3.27 -10.97
N LEU A 251 10.79 4.36 -11.52
CA LEU A 251 10.22 5.44 -10.73
C LEU A 251 8.87 5.01 -10.18
N ILE A 252 8.81 4.84 -8.89
CA ILE A 252 7.60 4.44 -8.17
C ILE A 252 6.89 5.67 -7.60
N ALA A 253 5.59 5.74 -7.77
CA ALA A 253 4.80 6.82 -7.20
C ALA A 253 4.55 6.58 -5.70
N ALA A 254 5.14 7.40 -4.86
CA ALA A 254 4.98 7.32 -3.42
C ALA A 254 4.84 8.72 -2.80
N THR A 255 4.10 8.79 -1.69
CA THR A 255 4.03 9.99 -0.86
C THR A 255 5.05 9.91 0.27
N GLN A 256 5.36 11.06 0.89
CA GLN A 256 6.23 11.12 2.07
C GLN A 256 7.63 10.50 1.84
N ILE A 257 8.21 10.76 0.67
CA ILE A 257 9.52 10.21 0.29
C ILE A 257 10.71 10.97 0.89
N HIS A 258 10.48 12.08 1.58
CA HIS A 258 11.53 12.85 2.24
C HIS A 258 11.91 12.19 3.58
N HIS A 259 12.68 11.11 3.52
CA HIS A 259 13.14 10.36 4.69
C HIS A 259 14.44 10.88 5.27
N THR A 260 15.11 11.77 4.57
CA THR A 260 16.38 12.39 4.98
C THR A 260 16.30 13.89 4.78
N VAL A 261 17.21 14.62 5.39
CA VAL A 261 17.36 16.06 5.14
C VAL A 261 18.08 16.37 3.81
N MET A 262 18.48 15.34 3.05
CA MET A 262 19.11 15.45 1.73
C MET A 262 20.34 16.38 1.74
N GLY A 263 21.17 16.25 2.78
CA GLY A 263 22.36 17.10 2.97
C GLY A 263 22.05 18.55 3.37
N ARG A 264 20.78 18.90 3.64
CA ARG A 264 20.39 20.24 4.07
C ARG A 264 20.54 20.40 5.58
N ASP A 265 21.76 20.50 6.05
CA ASP A 265 22.11 20.55 7.47
C ASP A 265 21.46 21.73 8.22
N SER A 266 21.00 22.75 7.51
CA SER A 266 20.27 23.87 8.09
C SER A 266 18.88 23.52 8.64
N ILE A 267 18.28 22.41 8.19
CA ILE A 267 16.95 21.96 8.63
C ILE A 267 17.03 21.30 10.01
N VAL A 268 17.99 20.39 10.18
CA VAL A 268 18.24 19.68 11.46
C VAL A 268 19.74 19.76 11.77
N ARG A 269 20.08 20.26 12.95
CA ARG A 269 21.44 20.32 13.42
C ARG A 269 21.73 19.14 14.32
N GLU A 270 22.78 18.41 14.00
CA GLU A 270 23.23 17.26 14.76
C GLU A 270 24.65 17.51 15.30
N THR A 271 24.91 17.06 16.52
CA THR A 271 26.24 17.11 17.11
C THR A 271 26.41 16.02 18.16
N THR A 272 27.66 15.72 18.48
CA THR A 272 27.98 14.83 19.60
C THR A 272 28.01 15.61 20.91
N LEU A 273 27.73 14.94 22.05
CA LEU A 273 27.83 15.55 23.37
C LEU A 273 29.24 16.13 23.60
N SER A 274 30.27 15.42 23.17
CA SER A 274 31.66 15.87 23.32
C SER A 274 31.96 17.16 22.57
N THR A 275 31.40 17.36 21.37
CA THR A 275 31.53 18.60 20.58
C THR A 275 30.74 19.73 21.24
N PHE A 276 29.52 19.46 21.65
CA PHE A 276 28.69 20.43 22.35
C PHE A 276 29.34 20.94 23.64
N MET A 277 29.92 20.06 24.44
CA MET A 277 30.61 20.41 25.70
C MET A 277 31.87 21.25 25.48
N LYS A 278 32.49 21.24 24.31
CA LYS A 278 33.61 22.12 23.99
C LYS A 278 33.20 23.60 23.81
N GLY A 279 31.92 23.87 23.67
CA GLY A 279 31.38 25.20 23.49
C GLY A 279 31.62 25.82 22.12
N ASP A 280 32.18 25.10 21.17
CA ASP A 280 32.37 25.55 19.79
C ASP A 280 31.05 25.45 19.05
N ARG A 281 30.29 26.55 19.12
CA ARG A 281 28.97 26.62 18.50
C ARG A 281 29.05 26.53 16.96
N GLU A 282 30.08 27.05 16.37
CA GLU A 282 30.22 27.07 14.90
C GLU A 282 30.40 25.67 14.32
N ALA A 283 31.01 24.75 15.09
CA ALA A 283 31.20 23.37 14.67
C ALA A 283 29.89 22.58 14.48
N PHE A 284 28.78 22.99 15.12
CA PHE A 284 27.49 22.30 15.00
C PHE A 284 26.33 23.22 14.60
N ASN A 285 26.53 24.54 14.62
CA ASN A 285 25.52 25.51 14.19
C ASN A 285 26.19 26.68 13.49
N PRO A 286 26.84 26.47 12.34
CA PRO A 286 27.52 27.50 11.62
C PRO A 286 26.54 28.60 11.15
N ILE A 287 27.03 29.83 11.08
CA ILE A 287 26.29 30.96 10.55
C ILE A 287 26.30 30.84 9.03
N HIS A 288 25.12 30.82 8.41
CA HIS A 288 25.02 30.86 6.97
C HIS A 288 25.50 32.18 6.41
N LYS A 289 26.31 32.12 5.36
CA LYS A 289 26.85 33.28 4.67
C LYS A 289 26.37 33.26 3.23
N LEU A 290 26.10 34.44 2.71
CA LEU A 290 25.79 34.69 1.30
C LEU A 290 26.86 35.50 0.62
N GLN A 291 27.00 35.31 -0.67
CA GLN A 291 27.88 36.12 -1.51
C GLN A 291 27.16 37.43 -1.87
N ARG A 292 27.83 38.56 -1.66
CA ARG A 292 27.39 39.87 -2.15
C ARG A 292 28.49 40.56 -2.93
N LEU A 293 28.12 41.49 -3.78
CA LEU A 293 29.06 42.40 -4.39
C LEU A 293 29.28 43.61 -3.46
N ASN A 294 30.50 43.89 -3.12
CA ASN A 294 30.82 45.11 -2.40
C ASN A 294 30.83 46.35 -3.35
N GLU A 295 31.00 47.53 -2.79
CA GLU A 295 31.01 48.81 -3.53
C GLU A 295 32.09 48.86 -4.63
N HIS A 296 33.10 48.02 -4.56
CA HIS A 296 34.19 47.93 -5.54
C HIS A 296 33.97 46.82 -6.56
N GLY A 297 32.80 46.13 -6.54
CA GLY A 297 32.48 45.06 -7.49
C GLY A 297 33.16 43.72 -7.20
N HIS A 298 33.73 43.54 -6.01
CA HIS A 298 34.32 42.28 -5.59
C HIS A 298 33.29 41.44 -4.79
N HIS A 299 33.34 40.12 -4.94
CA HIS A 299 32.56 39.20 -4.15
C HIS A 299 33.11 39.12 -2.72
N GLU A 300 32.21 39.29 -1.75
CA GLU A 300 32.50 39.09 -0.33
C GLU A 300 31.43 38.25 0.32
N GLU A 301 31.81 37.52 1.36
CA GLU A 301 30.84 36.73 2.15
C GLU A 301 30.31 37.59 3.31
N ALA A 302 29.01 37.63 3.44
CA ALA A 302 28.33 38.30 4.55
C ALA A 302 27.34 37.35 5.24
N PRO A 303 27.18 37.46 6.56
CA PRO A 303 26.22 36.71 7.31
C PRO A 303 24.80 36.88 6.74
N LEU A 304 24.02 35.81 6.75
CA LEU A 304 22.63 35.83 6.25
C LEU A 304 21.79 36.91 6.94
N GLU A 305 22.05 37.18 8.21
CA GLU A 305 21.35 38.19 9.01
C GLU A 305 21.46 39.62 8.44
N GLU A 306 22.51 39.92 7.67
CA GLU A 306 22.66 41.23 7.01
C GLU A 306 21.70 41.41 5.82
N PHE A 307 21.10 40.33 5.34
CA PHE A 307 20.15 40.33 4.23
C PHE A 307 18.69 40.27 4.70
N ASP A 308 18.46 40.25 6.01
CA ASP A 308 17.11 40.22 6.56
C ASP A 308 16.37 41.52 6.22
N LEU A 309 15.17 41.36 5.65
CA LEU A 309 14.28 42.50 5.34
C LEU A 309 13.57 43.05 6.59
N TRP A 310 13.69 42.35 7.69
CA TRP A 310 13.01 42.67 8.95
C TRP A 310 14.02 42.87 10.07
N ASN A 311 13.72 43.82 10.94
CA ASN A 311 14.47 43.96 12.17
C ASN A 311 14.24 42.75 13.08
N ALA A 312 15.29 42.32 13.79
CA ALA A 312 15.19 41.25 14.77
C ALA A 312 14.05 41.57 15.77
N HIS A 313 13.14 40.61 15.95
CA HIS A 313 12.09 40.78 16.95
C HIS A 313 12.67 40.71 18.36
N PRO A 314 12.44 41.69 19.24
CA PRO A 314 12.92 41.71 20.60
C PRO A 314 12.12 40.71 21.47
N ILE A 315 12.33 39.41 21.24
CA ILE A 315 11.65 38.32 21.94
C ILE A 315 12.03 38.24 23.42
N GLU A 316 13.10 38.96 23.83
CA GLU A 316 13.69 38.81 25.16
C GLU A 316 12.83 39.37 26.28
N LYS A 317 11.85 40.20 25.96
CA LYS A 317 11.05 40.91 26.95
C LYS A 317 9.54 40.69 26.87
N VAL A 318 9.06 39.79 26.01
CA VAL A 318 7.64 39.59 25.79
C VAL A 318 7.21 38.18 26.14
N GLY A 319 6.60 37.99 27.29
CA GLY A 319 5.97 36.74 27.69
C GLY A 319 6.93 35.61 28.09
N HIS A 320 6.41 34.40 28.09
CA HIS A 320 7.17 33.18 28.37
C HIS A 320 7.76 32.60 27.09
N ARG A 321 8.98 32.03 27.20
CA ARG A 321 9.59 31.21 26.14
C ARG A 321 9.42 29.76 26.49
N TRP A 322 9.08 28.99 25.49
CA TRP A 322 8.87 27.56 25.60
C TRP A 322 9.99 26.83 24.86
N GLY A 323 10.61 25.89 25.55
CA GLY A 323 11.54 24.92 24.96
C GLY A 323 11.04 23.51 25.23
N MET A 324 11.30 22.61 24.30
CA MET A 324 10.96 21.21 24.43
C MET A 324 12.23 20.38 24.28
N THR A 325 12.44 19.46 25.21
CA THR A 325 13.45 18.39 25.06
C THR A 325 12.72 17.08 24.89
N ILE A 326 13.08 16.34 23.84
CA ILE A 326 12.53 15.03 23.55
C ILE A 326 13.66 14.01 23.68
N ASP A 327 13.50 13.08 24.63
CA ASP A 327 14.42 11.96 24.78
C ASP A 327 13.96 10.81 23.89
N LEU A 328 14.62 10.65 22.74
CA LEU A 328 14.29 9.60 21.77
C LEU A 328 14.62 8.18 22.26
N SER A 329 15.41 8.05 23.32
CA SER A 329 15.71 6.74 23.88
C SER A 329 14.65 6.23 24.85
N SER A 330 13.81 7.15 25.35
CA SER A 330 12.74 6.86 26.31
C SER A 330 11.34 7.01 25.74
N CYS A 331 11.24 7.45 24.50
CA CYS A 331 9.96 7.71 23.84
C CYS A 331 9.31 6.43 23.28
#